data_4716c41aa4c030e8e964d6b01ffe08ac
#
_entry.id   4716c41aa4c030e8e964d6b01ffe08ac
#
_cell.length_a   1.000
_cell.length_b   1.000
_cell.length_c   1.000
_cell.angle_alpha   90.00
_cell.angle_beta   90.00
_cell.angle_gamma   90.00
#
_symmetry.space_group_name_H-M   'P 1'
#
loop_
_entity.id
_entity.type
_entity.pdbx_description
1 polymer ?
#
loop_
_entity_poly.entity_id
_entity_poly.type
_entity_poly.pdbx_seq_one_letter_code
_entity_poly.pdbx_strand_id
1 'polypeptide(L)'
;MSKPLRTLPESCVINMATISWHPQSEPNPLPFSPFKASTVPRPIGWLSSVDGEGRENIAPYSQWQNLTFDPPMVMFSANQYPDGRRKDTVLNAEETGWFVWNMSTYDLREEVNKSAQVLDYGDSEWDCLSVTKEYADNYRIPMVKESPVKFECQYKTTLRVPGSDDAARAGLEGSA
;
A
#
# COMPACT_ATOMS: atom_id res chain seq x y z
N MET A 1 37.29 19.55 24.92
CA MET A 1 36.95 20.83 24.21
C MET A 1 35.82 20.51 23.25
N SER A 2 34.61 20.87 23.61
CA SER A 2 33.42 20.70 22.75
C SER A 2 33.42 21.80 21.68
N LYS A 3 33.31 21.42 20.39
CA LYS A 3 33.10 22.39 19.31
C LYS A 3 31.77 23.11 19.53
N PRO A 4 31.74 24.46 19.40
CA PRO A 4 30.48 25.18 19.48
C PRO A 4 29.56 24.77 18.33
N LEU A 5 28.28 24.59 18.62
CA LEU A 5 27.23 24.41 17.62
C LEU A 5 27.27 25.59 16.64
N ARG A 6 27.40 25.30 15.34
CA ARG A 6 27.25 26.33 14.31
C ARG A 6 25.82 26.90 14.36
N THR A 7 25.69 28.13 14.76
CA THR A 7 24.47 28.90 14.53
C THR A 7 24.23 29.07 13.02
N LEU A 8 23.08 28.66 12.55
CA LEU A 8 22.69 28.90 11.14
C LEU A 8 22.58 30.43 10.92
N PRO A 9 23.01 30.94 9.75
CA PRO A 9 22.89 32.34 9.44
C PRO A 9 21.42 32.77 9.41
N GLU A 10 21.10 33.97 9.84
CA GLU A 10 19.73 34.53 9.87
C GLU A 10 19.00 34.51 8.52
N SER A 11 19.73 34.41 7.43
CA SER A 11 19.19 34.23 6.06
C SER A 11 18.57 32.85 5.80
N CYS A 12 18.71 31.90 6.72
CA CYS A 12 18.07 30.59 6.66
C CYS A 12 16.72 30.52 7.40
N VAL A 13 16.20 31.62 7.91
CA VAL A 13 14.83 31.66 8.43
C VAL A 13 13.89 31.66 7.22
N ILE A 14 13.46 30.48 6.78
CA ILE A 14 12.37 30.36 5.82
C ILE A 14 11.13 30.89 6.54
N ASN A 15 10.64 32.05 6.10
CA ASN A 15 9.35 32.57 6.56
C ASN A 15 8.25 31.66 6.00
N MET A 16 8.00 30.54 6.71
CA MET A 16 6.99 29.57 6.31
C MET A 16 5.62 30.15 6.64
N ALA A 17 4.91 30.59 5.63
CA ALA A 17 3.50 30.92 5.77
C ALA A 17 2.76 29.63 6.21
N THR A 18 2.04 29.70 7.33
CA THR A 18 1.18 28.61 7.78
C THR A 18 -0.04 28.55 6.87
N ILE A 19 -0.28 27.39 6.27
CA ILE A 19 -1.50 27.11 5.50
C ILE A 19 -2.35 26.17 6.35
N SER A 20 -3.61 26.57 6.59
CA SER A 20 -4.59 25.73 7.27
C SER A 20 -5.91 25.73 6.50
N TRP A 21 -6.60 24.62 6.46
CA TRP A 21 -7.93 24.47 5.88
C TRP A 21 -8.65 23.29 6.53
N HIS A 22 -9.94 23.22 6.35
CA HIS A 22 -10.76 22.12 6.83
C HIS A 22 -11.05 21.13 5.69
N PRO A 23 -10.46 19.91 5.69
CA PRO A 23 -10.51 19.00 4.53
C PRO A 23 -11.91 18.55 4.09
N GLN A 24 -12.90 18.61 4.98
CA GLN A 24 -14.29 18.21 4.68
C GLN A 24 -15.14 19.34 4.10
N SER A 25 -14.75 20.60 4.30
CA SER A 25 -15.57 21.76 3.91
C SER A 25 -14.86 22.72 2.97
N GLU A 26 -13.55 22.59 2.81
CA GLU A 26 -12.72 23.49 2.02
C GLU A 26 -11.88 22.72 0.99
N PRO A 27 -11.70 23.26 -0.22
CA PRO A 27 -10.84 22.65 -1.21
C PRO A 27 -9.38 22.65 -0.73
N ASN A 28 -8.63 21.62 -1.11
CA ASN A 28 -7.20 21.56 -0.82
C ASN A 28 -6.47 22.75 -1.51
N PRO A 29 -5.83 23.65 -0.76
CA PRO A 29 -5.12 24.80 -1.33
C PRO A 29 -3.75 24.44 -1.91
N LEU A 30 -3.29 23.21 -1.75
CA LEU A 30 -1.98 22.73 -2.20
C LEU A 30 -2.11 21.92 -3.50
N PRO A 31 -1.07 21.88 -4.34
CA PRO A 31 -1.09 21.13 -5.61
C PRO A 31 -1.16 19.61 -5.40
N PHE A 32 -0.80 19.11 -4.21
CA PHE A 32 -0.82 17.70 -3.86
C PHE A 32 -1.50 17.48 -2.51
N SER A 33 -2.03 16.27 -2.29
CA SER A 33 -2.61 15.92 -1.00
C SER A 33 -1.54 15.88 0.09
N PRO A 34 -1.54 16.81 1.06
CA PRO A 34 -0.57 16.82 2.15
C PRO A 34 -0.74 15.63 3.10
N PHE A 35 -1.94 15.07 3.21
CA PHE A 35 -2.21 13.90 4.02
C PHE A 35 -1.33 12.71 3.60
N LYS A 36 -1.23 12.44 2.28
CA LYS A 36 -0.35 11.40 1.77
C LYS A 36 1.13 11.80 1.80
N ALA A 37 1.43 13.06 1.48
CA ALA A 37 2.81 13.54 1.35
C ALA A 37 3.53 13.71 2.68
N SER A 38 2.79 13.98 3.77
CA SER A 38 3.39 14.25 5.10
C SER A 38 3.69 12.99 5.89
N THR A 39 3.17 11.82 5.47
CA THR A 39 3.44 10.55 6.13
C THR A 39 4.55 9.82 5.38
N VAL A 40 5.80 10.12 5.71
CA VAL A 40 7.00 9.52 5.10
C VAL A 40 8.09 9.30 6.15
N PRO A 41 8.91 8.25 6.05
CA PRO A 41 8.78 7.13 5.10
C PRO A 41 7.57 6.25 5.43
N ARG A 42 7.01 5.61 4.41
CA ARG A 42 6.00 4.56 4.57
C ARG A 42 6.59 3.20 4.25
N PRO A 43 6.34 2.16 5.06
CA PRO A 43 6.67 0.80 4.68
C PRO A 43 5.83 0.37 3.47
N ILE A 44 6.36 -0.53 2.66
CA ILE A 44 5.67 -1.06 1.48
C ILE A 44 5.23 -2.49 1.74
N GLY A 45 3.93 -2.72 1.68
CA GLY A 45 3.36 -4.04 1.56
C GLY A 45 3.34 -4.45 0.09
N TRP A 46 4.32 -5.22 -0.38
CA TRP A 46 4.28 -5.81 -1.71
C TRP A 46 3.56 -7.14 -1.63
N LEU A 47 2.27 -7.12 -1.95
CA LEU A 47 1.34 -8.19 -1.64
C LEU A 47 1.00 -8.98 -2.90
N SER A 48 1.17 -10.29 -2.83
CA SER A 48 0.71 -11.22 -3.84
C SER A 48 -0.47 -12.04 -3.32
N SER A 49 -1.35 -12.41 -4.23
CA SER A 49 -2.57 -13.16 -3.94
C SER A 49 -3.02 -13.95 -5.17
N VAL A 50 -3.94 -14.87 -4.97
CA VAL A 50 -4.65 -15.58 -6.04
C VAL A 50 -6.14 -15.57 -5.72
N ASP A 51 -6.97 -15.59 -6.76
CA ASP A 51 -8.41 -15.81 -6.60
C ASP A 51 -8.76 -17.31 -6.59
N GLY A 52 -10.05 -17.61 -6.48
CA GLY A 52 -10.55 -19.00 -6.48
C GLY A 52 -10.33 -19.76 -7.78
N GLU A 53 -10.03 -19.08 -8.89
CA GLU A 53 -9.72 -19.67 -10.19
C GLU A 53 -8.20 -19.77 -10.45
N GLY A 54 -7.38 -19.30 -9.51
CA GLY A 54 -5.92 -19.34 -9.61
C GLY A 54 -5.32 -18.19 -10.40
N ARG A 55 -6.06 -17.07 -10.65
CA ARG A 55 -5.51 -15.88 -11.28
C ARG A 55 -4.62 -15.14 -10.28
N GLU A 56 -3.40 -14.91 -10.68
CA GLU A 56 -2.34 -14.36 -9.84
C GLU A 56 -2.31 -12.84 -9.91
N ASN A 57 -2.19 -12.19 -8.76
CA ASN A 57 -2.07 -10.74 -8.61
C ASN A 57 -0.89 -10.38 -7.73
N ILE A 58 -0.24 -9.24 -7.98
CA ILE A 58 0.77 -8.65 -7.11
C ILE A 58 0.71 -7.13 -7.19
N ALA A 59 0.58 -6.47 -6.03
CA ALA A 59 0.47 -5.01 -5.97
C ALA A 59 1.16 -4.43 -4.74
N PRO A 60 1.73 -3.19 -4.81
CA PRO A 60 2.31 -2.52 -3.66
C PRO A 60 1.28 -1.65 -2.94
N TYR A 61 1.31 -1.70 -1.61
CA TYR A 61 0.50 -0.88 -0.71
C TYR A 61 1.41 -0.09 0.22
N SER A 62 1.29 1.22 0.21
CA SER A 62 2.10 2.10 1.06
C SER A 62 1.42 2.48 2.38
N GLN A 63 0.22 2.02 2.64
CA GLN A 63 -0.41 1.95 3.96
C GLN A 63 -0.33 0.50 4.45
N TRP A 64 0.84 0.12 4.92
CA TRP A 64 1.19 -1.20 5.43
C TRP A 64 1.86 -1.09 6.78
N GLN A 65 1.54 -1.98 7.72
CA GLN A 65 2.25 -2.04 9.00
C GLN A 65 2.00 -3.34 9.78
N ASN A 66 2.87 -3.61 10.76
CA ASN A 66 2.59 -4.58 11.80
C ASN A 66 1.51 -4.04 12.73
N LEU A 67 0.54 -4.88 13.08
CA LEU A 67 -0.54 -4.53 13.98
C LEU A 67 -0.27 -5.01 15.40
N THR A 68 0.08 -6.29 15.57
CA THR A 68 0.43 -6.90 16.87
C THR A 68 1.60 -7.87 16.71
N PHE A 69 2.21 -8.26 17.85
CA PHE A 69 3.31 -9.23 17.89
C PHE A 69 2.87 -10.60 18.41
N ASP A 70 1.81 -10.66 19.21
CA ASP A 70 1.27 -11.90 19.74
C ASP A 70 -0.28 -11.86 19.75
N PRO A 71 -0.93 -12.59 18.86
CA PRO A 71 -0.33 -13.24 17.70
C PRO A 71 0.26 -12.23 16.71
N PRO A 72 1.25 -12.59 15.89
CA PRO A 72 1.80 -11.68 14.89
C PRO A 72 0.75 -11.39 13.82
N MET A 73 0.42 -10.11 13.67
CA MET A 73 -0.55 -9.63 12.67
C MET A 73 -0.01 -8.44 11.91
N VAL A 74 -0.43 -8.34 10.67
CA VAL A 74 -0.16 -7.23 9.78
C VAL A 74 -1.47 -6.62 9.29
N MET A 75 -1.43 -5.35 8.87
CA MET A 75 -2.56 -4.70 8.20
C MET A 75 -2.09 -3.90 6.99
N PHE A 76 -2.97 -3.77 6.03
CA PHE A 76 -2.81 -2.85 4.91
C PHE A 76 -4.13 -2.17 4.59
N SER A 77 -4.06 -0.96 4.05
CA SER A 77 -5.24 -0.25 3.58
C SER A 77 -5.24 -0.16 2.06
N ALA A 78 -6.34 -0.55 1.46
CA ALA A 78 -6.55 -0.52 0.02
C ALA A 78 -7.78 0.35 -0.30
N ASN A 79 -7.55 1.49 -0.95
CA ASN A 79 -8.64 2.31 -1.46
C ASN A 79 -9.27 1.65 -2.69
N GLN A 80 -10.57 1.80 -2.83
CA GLN A 80 -11.28 1.40 -4.05
C GLN A 80 -10.88 2.27 -5.25
N TYR A 81 -11.16 1.77 -6.44
CA TYR A 81 -11.08 2.57 -7.65
C TYR A 81 -12.20 3.64 -7.68
N PRO A 82 -12.03 4.73 -8.48
CA PRO A 82 -13.07 5.77 -8.60
C PRO A 82 -14.42 5.26 -9.09
N ASP A 83 -14.46 4.13 -9.77
CA ASP A 83 -15.68 3.47 -10.25
C ASP A 83 -16.32 2.53 -9.19
N GLY A 84 -15.76 2.47 -7.98
CA GLY A 84 -16.24 1.66 -6.88
C GLY A 84 -15.71 0.22 -6.88
N ARG A 85 -14.94 -0.19 -7.86
CA ARG A 85 -14.34 -1.53 -7.87
C ARG A 85 -13.32 -1.65 -6.73
N ARG A 86 -13.32 -2.78 -6.08
CA ARG A 86 -12.36 -3.14 -5.04
C ARG A 86 -11.07 -3.67 -5.67
N LYS A 87 -9.99 -3.56 -4.93
CA LYS A 87 -8.68 -4.08 -5.35
C LYS A 87 -8.67 -5.60 -5.32
N ASP A 88 -8.05 -6.21 -6.34
CA ASP A 88 -8.00 -7.67 -6.50
C ASP A 88 -7.32 -8.35 -5.31
N THR A 89 -6.26 -7.76 -4.74
CA THR A 89 -5.61 -8.28 -3.53
C THR A 89 -6.59 -8.46 -2.36
N VAL A 90 -7.53 -7.51 -2.19
CA VAL A 90 -8.53 -7.58 -1.09
C VAL A 90 -9.58 -8.65 -1.39
N LEU A 91 -10.08 -8.68 -2.64
CA LEU A 91 -11.06 -9.69 -3.08
C LEU A 91 -10.48 -11.10 -2.93
N ASN A 92 -9.27 -11.30 -3.42
CA ASN A 92 -8.58 -12.58 -3.37
C ASN A 92 -8.31 -13.04 -1.92
N ALA A 93 -7.85 -12.12 -1.06
CA ALA A 93 -7.62 -12.45 0.35
C ALA A 93 -8.91 -12.81 1.09
N GLU A 94 -10.03 -12.16 0.79
CA GLU A 94 -11.34 -12.49 1.35
C GLU A 94 -11.87 -13.83 0.83
N GLU A 95 -11.68 -14.11 -0.45
CA GLU A 95 -12.16 -15.33 -1.11
C GLU A 95 -11.36 -16.57 -0.68
N THR A 96 -10.04 -16.49 -0.76
CA THR A 96 -9.15 -17.64 -0.51
C THR A 96 -8.71 -17.76 0.94
N GLY A 97 -8.83 -16.69 1.71
CA GLY A 97 -8.38 -16.63 3.11
C GLY A 97 -6.87 -16.40 3.27
N TRP A 98 -6.12 -16.13 2.18
CA TRP A 98 -4.67 -16.00 2.21
C TRP A 98 -4.13 -14.94 1.26
N PHE A 99 -2.97 -14.38 1.64
CA PHE A 99 -2.12 -13.55 0.80
C PHE A 99 -0.68 -13.65 1.26
N VAL A 100 0.27 -13.20 0.46
CA VAL A 100 1.69 -13.18 0.82
C VAL A 100 2.23 -11.75 0.79
N TRP A 101 2.97 -11.37 1.82
CA TRP A 101 3.81 -10.19 1.79
C TRP A 101 5.23 -10.57 1.36
N ASN A 102 5.76 -9.84 0.39
CA ASN A 102 7.13 -9.94 -0.08
C ASN A 102 7.90 -8.69 0.34
N MET A 103 9.04 -8.84 1.00
CA MET A 103 9.88 -7.70 1.38
C MET A 103 10.38 -6.96 0.16
N SER A 104 10.04 -5.69 0.05
CA SER A 104 10.54 -4.78 -0.99
C SER A 104 11.93 -4.29 -0.60
N THR A 105 12.96 -4.72 -1.30
CA THR A 105 14.32 -4.19 -1.15
C THR A 105 14.56 -3.05 -2.13
N TYR A 106 15.63 -2.27 -1.91
CA TYR A 106 16.01 -1.22 -2.84
C TYR A 106 16.30 -1.75 -4.26
N ASP A 107 16.88 -2.94 -4.37
CA ASP A 107 17.19 -3.56 -5.66
C ASP A 107 15.92 -3.98 -6.43
N LEU A 108 14.84 -4.28 -5.72
CA LEU A 108 13.54 -4.66 -6.30
C LEU A 108 12.63 -3.45 -6.58
N ARG A 109 13.03 -2.21 -6.29
CA ARG A 109 12.19 -1.01 -6.37
C ARG A 109 11.53 -0.79 -7.75
N GLU A 110 12.24 -1.12 -8.83
CA GLU A 110 11.70 -0.97 -10.20
C GLU A 110 10.58 -1.99 -10.46
N GLU A 111 10.74 -3.22 -9.97
CA GLU A 111 9.72 -4.27 -10.11
C GLU A 111 8.49 -3.95 -9.23
N VAL A 112 8.71 -3.47 -8.00
CA VAL A 112 7.64 -2.96 -7.14
C VAL A 112 6.88 -1.83 -7.82
N ASN A 113 7.58 -0.90 -8.48
CA ASN A 113 6.96 0.21 -9.19
C ASN A 113 6.18 -0.24 -10.43
N LYS A 114 6.69 -1.22 -11.19
CA LYS A 114 5.98 -1.81 -12.32
C LYS A 114 4.67 -2.47 -11.87
N SER A 115 4.66 -3.17 -10.75
CA SER A 115 3.46 -3.83 -10.21
C SER A 115 2.41 -2.86 -9.64
N ALA A 116 2.68 -1.54 -9.65
CA ALA A 116 1.70 -0.51 -9.28
C ALA A 116 0.78 -0.08 -10.43
N GLN A 117 0.92 -0.68 -11.61
CA GLN A 117 0.08 -0.36 -12.78
C GLN A 117 -1.38 -0.72 -12.52
N VAL A 118 -2.27 0.04 -13.14
CA VAL A 118 -3.69 -0.29 -13.18
C VAL A 118 -3.93 -1.09 -14.46
N LEU A 119 -4.20 -2.36 -14.33
CA LEU A 119 -4.49 -3.28 -15.42
C LEU A 119 -6.00 -3.53 -15.53
N ASP A 120 -6.42 -4.08 -16.65
CA ASP A 120 -7.78 -4.57 -16.82
C ASP A 120 -8.01 -5.83 -15.99
N TYR A 121 -9.27 -6.08 -15.63
CA TYR A 121 -9.61 -7.28 -14.85
C TYR A 121 -9.25 -8.55 -15.61
N GLY A 122 -8.45 -9.39 -14.97
CA GLY A 122 -7.96 -10.65 -15.55
C GLY A 122 -6.53 -10.60 -16.08
N ASP A 123 -5.95 -9.40 -16.25
CA ASP A 123 -4.54 -9.24 -16.54
C ASP A 123 -3.73 -9.33 -15.25
N SER A 124 -2.53 -9.88 -15.32
CA SER A 124 -1.67 -10.07 -14.15
C SER A 124 -0.45 -9.16 -14.21
N GLU A 125 -0.20 -8.41 -13.13
CA GLU A 125 1.00 -7.59 -13.01
C GLU A 125 2.28 -8.44 -13.10
N TRP A 126 2.20 -9.72 -12.76
CA TRP A 126 3.32 -10.65 -12.89
C TRP A 126 3.91 -10.73 -14.29
N ASP A 127 3.09 -10.52 -15.33
CA ASP A 127 3.53 -10.58 -16.74
C ASP A 127 4.44 -9.41 -17.11
N CYS A 128 4.39 -8.32 -16.33
CA CYS A 128 5.23 -7.13 -16.51
C CYS A 128 6.53 -7.17 -15.69
N LEU A 129 6.68 -8.16 -14.80
CA LEU A 129 7.81 -8.24 -13.88
C LEU A 129 8.95 -9.11 -14.41
N SER A 130 10.16 -8.73 -14.05
CA SER A 130 11.39 -9.47 -14.34
C SER A 130 11.93 -10.18 -13.09
N VAL A 131 11.04 -10.82 -12.33
CA VAL A 131 11.38 -11.58 -11.12
C VAL A 131 11.06 -13.06 -11.29
N THR A 132 11.70 -13.90 -10.49
CA THR A 132 11.45 -15.34 -10.48
C THR A 132 10.30 -15.65 -9.51
N LYS A 133 9.31 -16.39 -9.99
CA LYS A 133 8.25 -16.88 -9.11
C LYS A 133 8.72 -18.10 -8.31
N GLU A 134 8.36 -18.16 -7.05
CA GLU A 134 8.24 -19.38 -6.24
C GLU A 134 6.83 -19.39 -5.63
N TYR A 135 6.43 -20.46 -4.97
CA TYR A 135 5.04 -20.59 -4.53
C TYR A 135 4.95 -20.92 -3.05
N ALA A 136 4.01 -20.25 -2.39
CA ALA A 136 3.63 -20.52 -1.01
C ALA A 136 3.03 -21.92 -0.85
N ASP A 137 3.10 -22.47 0.35
CA ASP A 137 2.45 -23.74 0.67
C ASP A 137 0.92 -23.62 0.65
N ASN A 138 0.41 -22.44 1.06
CA ASN A 138 -1.03 -22.18 1.08
C ASN A 138 -1.50 -21.58 -0.25
N TYR A 139 -2.52 -22.18 -0.84
CA TYR A 139 -3.14 -21.77 -2.11
C TYR A 139 -2.20 -21.57 -3.29
N ARG A 140 -0.93 -22.01 -3.19
CA ARG A 140 0.08 -21.82 -4.21
C ARG A 140 0.20 -20.36 -4.68
N ILE A 141 0.09 -19.43 -3.75
CA ILE A 141 0.23 -18.00 -4.05
C ILE A 141 1.66 -17.74 -4.54
N PRO A 142 1.84 -17.03 -5.66
CA PRO A 142 3.17 -16.74 -6.16
C PRO A 142 3.90 -15.76 -5.23
N MET A 143 5.17 -16.02 -4.99
CA MET A 143 6.08 -15.22 -4.20
C MET A 143 7.24 -14.75 -5.06
N VAL A 144 7.81 -13.61 -4.73
CA VAL A 144 9.02 -13.10 -5.38
C VAL A 144 10.24 -13.81 -4.78
N LYS A 145 10.89 -14.65 -5.55
CA LYS A 145 12.04 -15.46 -5.08
C LYS A 145 13.20 -14.57 -4.59
N GLU A 146 13.43 -13.45 -5.25
CA GLU A 146 14.49 -12.49 -4.92
C GLU A 146 14.20 -11.69 -3.64
N SER A 147 12.96 -11.71 -3.15
CA SER A 147 12.62 -11.11 -1.86
C SER A 147 13.24 -11.92 -0.72
N PRO A 148 14.03 -11.32 0.19
CA PRO A 148 14.74 -12.05 1.23
C PRO A 148 13.85 -12.53 2.37
N VAL A 149 12.68 -11.90 2.56
CA VAL A 149 11.71 -12.26 3.61
C VAL A 149 10.30 -12.26 3.02
N LYS A 150 9.53 -13.29 3.34
CA LYS A 150 8.14 -13.43 2.92
C LYS A 150 7.29 -13.84 4.13
N PHE A 151 6.07 -13.33 4.18
CA PHE A 151 5.07 -13.77 5.17
C PHE A 151 3.88 -14.35 4.45
N GLU A 152 3.57 -15.62 4.68
CA GLU A 152 2.28 -16.20 4.33
C GLU A 152 1.26 -15.75 5.37
N CYS A 153 0.31 -14.93 4.96
CA CYS A 153 -0.63 -14.28 5.85
C CYS A 153 -2.02 -14.87 5.69
N GLN A 154 -2.58 -15.35 6.80
CA GLN A 154 -3.97 -15.77 6.84
C GLN A 154 -4.86 -14.55 7.04
N TYR A 155 -5.83 -14.37 6.14
CA TYR A 155 -6.85 -13.33 6.25
C TYR A 155 -7.66 -13.47 7.54
N LYS A 156 -7.96 -12.37 8.20
CA LYS A 156 -8.77 -12.33 9.41
C LYS A 156 -10.05 -11.54 9.23
N THR A 157 -9.94 -10.31 8.76
CA THR A 157 -11.10 -9.42 8.61
C THR A 157 -10.77 -8.21 7.74
N THR A 158 -11.78 -7.59 7.19
CA THR A 158 -11.72 -6.27 6.54
C THR A 158 -12.57 -5.27 7.32
N LEU A 159 -11.98 -4.16 7.73
CA LEU A 159 -12.72 -3.00 8.21
C LEU A 159 -13.03 -2.08 7.01
N ARG A 160 -14.30 -1.87 6.73
CA ARG A 160 -14.74 -0.95 5.68
C ARG A 160 -15.01 0.43 6.25
N VAL A 161 -14.31 1.43 5.71
CA VAL A 161 -14.48 2.82 6.08
C VAL A 161 -15.16 3.55 4.91
N PRO A 162 -16.43 3.98 5.04
CA PRO A 162 -17.11 4.68 3.96
C PRO A 162 -16.47 6.06 3.70
N GLY A 163 -16.54 6.51 2.47
CA GLY A 163 -16.11 7.86 2.09
C GLY A 163 -17.01 8.94 2.70
N SER A 164 -16.52 10.19 2.65
CA SER A 164 -17.17 11.33 3.30
C SER A 164 -18.28 11.98 2.46
N ASP A 165 -18.36 11.72 1.16
CA ASP A 165 -19.38 12.25 0.25
C ASP A 165 -20.32 11.15 -0.28
N ASP A 166 -21.45 11.54 -0.87
CA ASP A 166 -22.44 10.59 -1.36
C ASP A 166 -21.94 9.76 -2.57
N ALA A 167 -21.05 10.31 -3.39
CA ALA A 167 -20.42 9.55 -4.46
C ALA A 167 -19.41 8.55 -3.89
N ALA A 168 -18.69 8.92 -2.84
CA ALA A 168 -17.83 8.05 -2.08
C ALA A 168 -18.60 6.97 -1.32
N ARG A 169 -19.80 7.30 -0.80
CA ARG A 169 -20.70 6.30 -0.16
C ARG A 169 -21.24 5.30 -1.16
N ALA A 170 -21.43 5.69 -2.41
CA ALA A 170 -21.91 4.80 -3.46
C ALA A 170 -20.84 3.82 -4.01
N GLY A 171 -19.56 4.08 -3.79
CA GLY A 171 -18.52 3.25 -4.40
C GLY A 171 -17.09 3.33 -3.82
N LEU A 172 -16.78 4.30 -2.95
CA LEU A 172 -15.42 4.52 -2.44
C LEU A 172 -15.28 4.11 -0.97
N GLU A 173 -15.65 2.89 -0.62
CA GLU A 173 -15.30 2.34 0.68
C GLU A 173 -13.81 2.04 0.72
N GLY A 174 -13.06 2.64 1.64
CA GLY A 174 -11.72 2.20 1.99
C GLY A 174 -11.78 0.84 2.67
N SER A 175 -10.91 -0.07 2.30
CA SER A 175 -10.67 -1.30 3.06
C SER A 175 -9.41 -1.12 3.89
N ALA A 176 -9.49 -1.31 5.18
CA ALA A 176 -8.36 -1.32 6.10
C ALA A 176 -8.16 -2.71 6.70
#